data_4cc875bd1b372a4435cb55ccf2c1d623
#
_entry.id   4cc875bd1b372a4435cb55ccf2c1d623
#
_cell.length_a   1.000
_cell.length_b   1.000
_cell.length_c   1.000
_cell.angle_alpha   90.00
_cell.angle_beta   90.00
_cell.angle_gamma   90.00
#
_symmetry.space_group_name_H-M   'P 1'
#
loop_
_entity.id
_entity.type
_entity.pdbx_description
1 polymer ?
#
loop_
_entity_poly.entity_id
_entity_poly.type
_entity_poly.pdbx_seq_one_letter_code
_entity_poly.pdbx_strand_id
1 'polypeptide(L)'
;MKSSCRLTIIGLVCIILSNISLAQSTNKPAGELRKLDYFVGTWVVEGEFKDGVMGPSGKITGTDRYEWMPGGYFLALHSDFKSPEEDGAILAIVGYDKQNDIYTYYAFSSKGDVQQAKGTLHSDTWIWIGHARLGGKDTQSRFLVKMLNPTCYSFQFVTSEDGISWTTVLEGKANKVK
;
A
#
# COMPACT_ATOMS: atom_id res chain seq x y z
N MET A 1 71.54 -34.05 -41.41
CA MET A 1 70.28 -33.45 -41.83
C MET A 1 69.34 -33.52 -40.62
N LYS A 2 69.03 -32.37 -40.00
CA LYS A 2 68.27 -32.26 -38.71
C LYS A 2 66.85 -32.01 -39.07
N SER A 3 65.95 -32.96 -38.75
CA SER A 3 64.50 -32.78 -38.81
C SER A 3 64.01 -32.21 -37.50
N SER A 4 63.41 -31.01 -37.57
CA SER A 4 62.85 -30.32 -36.37
C SER A 4 61.40 -30.67 -36.26
N CYS A 5 61.06 -31.45 -35.25
CA CYS A 5 59.69 -31.78 -34.89
C CYS A 5 59.07 -30.62 -34.06
N ARG A 6 58.18 -29.86 -34.68
CA ARG A 6 57.43 -28.84 -33.97
C ARG A 6 56.21 -29.47 -33.30
N LEU A 7 56.25 -29.59 -31.99
CA LEU A 7 55.14 -30.04 -31.15
C LEU A 7 54.18 -28.88 -30.95
N THR A 8 53.02 -28.98 -31.59
CA THR A 8 51.94 -28.00 -31.42
C THR A 8 51.11 -28.41 -30.19
N ILE A 9 51.24 -27.68 -29.09
CA ILE A 9 50.45 -27.86 -27.90
C ILE A 9 49.11 -27.11 -28.11
N ILE A 10 48.05 -27.86 -28.39
CA ILE A 10 46.70 -27.32 -28.41
C ILE A 10 46.24 -27.24 -26.94
N GLY A 11 46.27 -26.02 -26.41
CA GLY A 11 45.74 -25.72 -25.09
C GLY A 11 44.19 -25.80 -25.11
N LEU A 12 43.65 -26.85 -24.52
CA LEU A 12 42.20 -26.99 -24.27
C LEU A 12 41.82 -26.05 -23.12
N VAL A 13 41.35 -24.84 -23.44
CA VAL A 13 40.76 -23.94 -22.46
C VAL A 13 39.38 -24.43 -22.13
N CYS A 14 39.25 -25.21 -21.05
CA CYS A 14 37.96 -25.50 -20.44
C CYS A 14 37.43 -24.23 -19.80
N ILE A 15 36.51 -23.55 -20.48
CA ILE A 15 35.70 -22.47 -19.91
C ILE A 15 34.70 -23.14 -18.99
N ILE A 16 35.02 -23.18 -17.71
CA ILE A 16 34.04 -23.53 -16.65
C ILE A 16 33.10 -22.33 -16.52
N LEU A 17 31.99 -22.38 -17.25
CA LEU A 17 30.85 -21.50 -17.01
C LEU A 17 30.28 -21.87 -15.66
N SER A 18 30.79 -21.26 -14.61
CA SER A 18 30.17 -21.28 -13.30
C SER A 18 28.82 -20.59 -13.45
N ASN A 19 27.75 -21.38 -13.51
CA ASN A 19 26.39 -20.89 -13.31
C ASN A 19 26.32 -20.33 -11.89
N ILE A 20 26.65 -19.05 -11.76
CA ILE A 20 26.28 -18.29 -10.57
C ILE A 20 24.77 -18.14 -10.65
N SER A 21 24.06 -19.17 -10.21
CA SER A 21 22.68 -19.00 -9.76
C SER A 21 22.75 -17.98 -8.65
N LEU A 22 22.47 -16.73 -9.00
CA LEU A 22 22.02 -15.75 -8.01
C LEU A 22 20.73 -16.34 -7.44
N ALA A 23 20.88 -17.18 -6.43
CA ALA A 23 19.78 -17.50 -5.55
C ALA A 23 19.32 -16.15 -5.02
N GLN A 24 18.33 -15.55 -5.68
CA GLN A 24 17.56 -14.49 -5.07
C GLN A 24 17.08 -15.07 -3.76
N SER A 25 17.74 -14.65 -2.68
CA SER A 25 17.28 -14.92 -1.34
C SER A 25 15.83 -14.46 -1.33
N THR A 26 14.90 -15.40 -1.38
CA THR A 26 13.48 -15.16 -1.16
C THR A 26 13.30 -14.93 0.35
N ASN A 27 14.02 -13.95 0.89
CA ASN A 27 13.67 -13.37 2.16
C ASN A 27 12.31 -12.70 1.97
N LYS A 28 11.25 -13.52 1.96
CA LYS A 28 9.91 -12.98 2.12
C LYS A 28 9.94 -12.15 3.40
N PRO A 29 9.57 -10.88 3.31
CA PRO A 29 9.46 -10.06 4.49
C PRO A 29 8.59 -10.78 5.50
N ALA A 30 9.16 -11.13 6.64
CA ALA A 30 8.46 -11.85 7.71
C ALA A 30 7.91 -10.87 8.74
N GLY A 31 7.02 -11.33 9.58
CA GLY A 31 6.50 -10.55 10.71
C GLY A 31 5.50 -9.48 10.30
N GLU A 32 5.78 -8.23 10.67
CA GLU A 32 4.83 -7.12 10.56
C GLU A 32 4.31 -6.89 9.12
N LEU A 33 5.17 -7.00 8.10
CA LEU A 33 4.75 -6.86 6.71
C LEU A 33 3.67 -7.88 6.29
N ARG A 34 3.70 -9.10 6.86
CA ARG A 34 2.70 -10.13 6.53
C ARG A 34 1.29 -9.80 7.04
N LYS A 35 1.17 -8.90 8.00
CA LYS A 35 -0.14 -8.41 8.44
C LYS A 35 -0.88 -7.66 7.33
N LEU A 36 -0.15 -7.06 6.38
CA LEU A 36 -0.73 -6.41 5.19
C LEU A 36 -1.34 -7.40 4.18
N ASP A 37 -1.05 -8.71 4.29
CA ASP A 37 -1.67 -9.74 3.44
C ASP A 37 -3.21 -9.73 3.54
N TYR A 38 -3.75 -9.24 4.64
CA TYR A 38 -5.19 -9.08 4.80
C TYR A 38 -5.80 -8.29 3.63
N PHE A 39 -5.14 -7.25 3.20
CA PHE A 39 -5.65 -6.38 2.14
C PHE A 39 -5.48 -6.96 0.73
N VAL A 40 -4.54 -7.86 0.50
CA VAL A 40 -4.24 -8.38 -0.85
C VAL A 40 -5.50 -8.90 -1.55
N GLY A 41 -5.73 -8.42 -2.78
CA GLY A 41 -6.88 -8.76 -3.62
C GLY A 41 -7.73 -7.54 -3.97
N THR A 42 -8.94 -7.79 -4.44
CA THR A 42 -9.87 -6.74 -4.88
C THR A 42 -11.01 -6.60 -3.88
N TRP A 43 -11.35 -5.37 -3.57
CA TRP A 43 -12.38 -4.99 -2.62
C TRP A 43 -13.37 -4.05 -3.27
N VAL A 44 -14.66 -4.28 -3.06
CA VAL A 44 -15.72 -3.33 -3.37
C VAL A 44 -15.98 -2.49 -2.14
N VAL A 45 -15.87 -1.18 -2.31
CA VAL A 45 -15.98 -0.17 -1.25
C VAL A 45 -17.31 0.54 -1.38
N GLU A 46 -18.03 0.67 -0.28
CA GLU A 46 -19.26 1.45 -0.16
C GLU A 46 -19.20 2.29 1.11
N GLY A 47 -19.51 3.57 1.00
CA GLY A 47 -19.48 4.47 2.14
C GLY A 47 -20.34 5.70 1.93
N GLU A 48 -20.30 6.57 2.91
CA GLU A 48 -21.06 7.80 2.95
C GLU A 48 -20.23 8.94 3.51
N PHE A 49 -20.10 10.02 2.74
CA PHE A 49 -19.63 11.29 3.26
C PHE A 49 -20.66 11.90 4.18
N LYS A 50 -20.20 12.46 5.28
CA LYS A 50 -21.04 13.25 6.19
C LYS A 50 -21.05 14.70 5.72
N ASP A 51 -22.18 15.35 5.91
CA ASP A 51 -22.31 16.77 5.63
C ASP A 51 -21.29 17.59 6.42
N GLY A 52 -20.55 18.47 5.74
CA GLY A 52 -19.50 19.26 6.41
C GLY A 52 -18.39 19.76 5.51
N VAL A 53 -17.17 19.72 6.03
CA VAL A 53 -15.97 20.36 5.42
C VAL A 53 -15.52 19.75 4.07
N MET A 54 -15.98 18.55 3.75
CA MET A 54 -15.70 17.90 2.46
C MET A 54 -16.87 18.02 1.45
N GLY A 55 -17.85 18.89 1.72
CA GLY A 55 -19.03 19.07 0.89
C GLY A 55 -20.29 18.45 1.49
N PRO A 56 -21.37 18.34 0.70
CA PRO A 56 -22.62 17.75 1.13
C PRO A 56 -22.49 16.25 1.39
N SER A 57 -23.36 15.72 2.24
CA SER A 57 -23.43 14.27 2.46
C SER A 57 -23.78 13.53 1.16
N GLY A 58 -23.26 12.32 1.03
CA GLY A 58 -23.56 11.48 -0.11
C GLY A 58 -22.77 10.20 -0.18
N LYS A 59 -23.21 9.31 -1.04
CA LYS A 59 -22.61 7.97 -1.18
C LYS A 59 -21.30 8.03 -1.94
N ILE A 60 -20.34 7.24 -1.48
CA ILE A 60 -19.14 6.89 -2.24
C ILE A 60 -19.15 5.39 -2.52
N THR A 61 -18.78 5.02 -3.73
CA THR A 61 -18.56 3.63 -4.13
C THR A 61 -17.22 3.54 -4.82
N GLY A 62 -16.55 2.40 -4.72
CA GLY A 62 -15.26 2.24 -5.36
C GLY A 62 -14.79 0.80 -5.42
N THR A 63 -13.65 0.63 -6.05
CA THR A 63 -12.93 -0.63 -6.11
C THR A 63 -11.48 -0.38 -5.75
N ASP A 64 -11.02 -1.10 -4.74
CA ASP A 64 -9.63 -1.09 -4.30
C ASP A 64 -8.96 -2.40 -4.70
N ARG A 65 -7.82 -2.32 -5.38
CA ARG A 65 -7.01 -3.48 -5.72
C ARG A 65 -5.65 -3.34 -5.06
N TYR A 66 -5.37 -4.30 -4.19
CA TYR A 66 -4.09 -4.39 -3.49
C TYR A 66 -3.25 -5.54 -4.02
N GLU A 67 -2.00 -5.27 -4.38
CA GLU A 67 -1.06 -6.27 -4.85
C GLU A 67 0.35 -6.01 -4.33
N TRP A 68 1.08 -7.11 -4.02
CA TRP A 68 2.48 -6.97 -3.64
C TRP A 68 3.33 -6.53 -4.82
N MET A 69 4.15 -5.51 -4.60
CA MET A 69 5.20 -5.15 -5.54
C MET A 69 6.26 -6.24 -5.60
N PRO A 70 7.01 -6.36 -6.72
CA PRO A 70 8.14 -7.28 -6.81
C PRO A 70 9.09 -7.13 -5.61
N GLY A 71 9.47 -8.26 -5.01
CA GLY A 71 10.27 -8.29 -3.77
C GLY A 71 9.45 -8.37 -2.49
N GLY A 72 8.15 -8.01 -2.49
CA GLY A 72 7.23 -8.21 -1.37
C GLY A 72 7.45 -7.29 -0.16
N TYR A 73 8.11 -6.16 -0.34
CA TYR A 73 8.34 -5.15 0.72
C TYR A 73 7.29 -4.04 0.74
N PHE A 74 6.59 -3.86 -0.37
CA PHE A 74 5.58 -2.82 -0.51
C PHE A 74 4.31 -3.39 -1.14
N LEU A 75 3.17 -2.94 -0.65
CA LEU A 75 1.85 -3.24 -1.18
C LEU A 75 1.37 -2.03 -1.98
N ALA A 76 1.07 -2.22 -3.26
CA ALA A 76 0.47 -1.19 -4.09
C ALA A 76 -1.06 -1.27 -3.98
N LEU A 77 -1.70 -0.12 -3.82
CA LEU A 77 -3.14 0.05 -3.89
C LEU A 77 -3.47 0.84 -5.15
N HIS A 78 -4.35 0.30 -5.97
CA HIS A 78 -5.04 1.03 -7.03
C HIS A 78 -6.51 1.15 -6.62
N SER A 79 -6.98 2.37 -6.44
CA SER A 79 -8.36 2.66 -6.03
C SER A 79 -9.03 3.53 -7.09
N ASP A 80 -10.19 3.11 -7.55
CA ASP A 80 -11.10 3.90 -8.39
C ASP A 80 -12.37 4.14 -7.60
N PHE A 81 -12.84 5.39 -7.53
CA PHE A 81 -14.02 5.73 -6.74
C PHE A 81 -14.93 6.72 -7.47
N LYS A 82 -16.20 6.67 -7.08
CA LYS A 82 -17.26 7.60 -7.49
C LYS A 82 -17.84 8.25 -6.26
N SER A 83 -17.93 9.56 -6.26
CA SER A 83 -18.50 10.34 -5.18
C SER A 83 -19.53 11.34 -5.71
N PRO A 84 -20.34 12.00 -4.85
CA PRO A 84 -21.34 12.97 -5.30
C PRO A 84 -20.75 14.14 -6.07
N GLU A 85 -19.54 14.56 -5.74
CA GLU A 85 -18.90 15.70 -6.37
C GLU A 85 -18.15 15.29 -7.63
N GLU A 86 -17.47 14.13 -7.59
CA GLU A 86 -16.63 13.73 -8.73
C GLU A 86 -16.12 12.27 -8.61
N ASP A 87 -15.75 11.72 -9.74
CA ASP A 87 -15.03 10.46 -9.83
C ASP A 87 -13.52 10.72 -9.67
N GLY A 88 -12.80 9.74 -9.14
CA GLY A 88 -11.36 9.86 -8.93
C GLY A 88 -10.66 8.53 -8.83
N ALA A 89 -9.33 8.59 -8.84
CA ALA A 89 -8.47 7.45 -8.63
C ALA A 89 -7.34 7.79 -7.67
N ILE A 90 -6.84 6.79 -6.95
CA ILE A 90 -5.71 6.87 -6.05
C ILE A 90 -4.75 5.73 -6.36
N LEU A 91 -3.47 6.05 -6.49
CA LEU A 91 -2.38 5.10 -6.38
C LEU A 91 -1.72 5.29 -5.03
N ALA A 92 -1.64 4.23 -4.22
CA ALA A 92 -0.92 4.31 -2.96
C ALA A 92 0.10 3.17 -2.79
N ILE A 93 1.14 3.46 -2.02
CA ILE A 93 2.17 2.50 -1.64
C ILE A 93 2.17 2.37 -0.12
N VAL A 94 2.00 1.15 0.34
CA VAL A 94 1.99 0.79 1.76
C VAL A 94 3.21 -0.06 2.07
N GLY A 95 3.91 0.26 3.15
CA GLY A 95 5.09 -0.46 3.58
C GLY A 95 5.23 -0.48 5.09
N TYR A 96 6.36 -1.02 5.56
CA TYR A 96 6.70 -1.07 6.98
C TYR A 96 8.12 -0.59 7.20
N ASP A 97 8.26 0.46 7.99
CA ASP A 97 9.54 0.98 8.44
C ASP A 97 9.98 0.23 9.70
N LYS A 98 10.91 -0.72 9.50
CA LYS A 98 11.42 -1.56 10.58
C LYS A 98 12.20 -0.78 11.65
N GLN A 99 12.81 0.35 11.28
CA GLN A 99 13.62 1.13 12.24
C GLN A 99 12.73 1.86 13.25
N ASN A 100 11.58 2.34 12.77
CA ASN A 100 10.63 3.10 13.58
C ASN A 100 9.44 2.26 14.06
N ASP A 101 9.37 0.97 13.70
CA ASP A 101 8.27 0.05 14.04
C ASP A 101 6.90 0.60 13.65
N ILE A 102 6.78 1.10 12.40
CA ILE A 102 5.57 1.77 11.95
C ILE A 102 5.27 1.45 10.47
N TYR A 103 3.99 1.33 10.14
CA TYR A 103 3.57 1.24 8.75
C TYR A 103 3.57 2.62 8.10
N THR A 104 3.89 2.66 6.81
CA THR A 104 3.94 3.88 6.00
C THR A 104 2.92 3.79 4.87
N TYR A 105 2.27 4.90 4.58
CA TYR A 105 1.32 5.06 3.51
C TYR A 105 1.64 6.34 2.74
N TYR A 106 1.81 6.21 1.42
CA TYR A 106 2.01 7.31 0.49
C TYR A 106 1.00 7.17 -0.63
N ALA A 107 0.21 8.20 -0.88
CA ALA A 107 -0.83 8.16 -1.92
C ALA A 107 -0.76 9.38 -2.84
N PHE A 108 -1.14 9.13 -4.07
CA PHE A 108 -1.21 10.10 -5.16
C PHE A 108 -2.60 10.04 -5.77
N SER A 109 -3.32 11.15 -5.73
CA SER A 109 -4.65 11.23 -6.33
C SER A 109 -4.58 11.63 -7.80
N SER A 110 -5.59 11.25 -8.57
CA SER A 110 -5.76 11.71 -9.96
C SER A 110 -5.91 13.23 -10.10
N LYS A 111 -6.03 13.95 -8.99
CA LYS A 111 -6.15 15.42 -8.92
C LYS A 111 -4.83 16.12 -8.59
N GLY A 112 -3.76 15.35 -8.39
CA GLY A 112 -2.43 15.86 -8.08
C GLY A 112 -2.14 16.01 -6.58
N ASP A 113 -3.05 15.58 -5.70
CA ASP A 113 -2.80 15.58 -4.26
C ASP A 113 -1.85 14.45 -3.86
N VAL A 114 -0.99 14.74 -2.91
CA VAL A 114 -0.09 13.78 -2.27
C VAL A 114 -0.45 13.68 -0.80
N GLN A 115 -0.65 12.45 -0.33
CA GLN A 115 -0.98 12.17 1.05
C GLN A 115 0.07 11.25 1.67
N GLN A 116 0.36 11.47 2.95
CA GLN A 116 1.23 10.63 3.75
C GLN A 116 0.56 10.33 5.08
N ALA A 117 0.67 9.08 5.52
CA ALA A 117 0.21 8.68 6.83
C ALA A 117 1.13 7.63 7.46
N LYS A 118 1.11 7.58 8.77
CA LYS A 118 1.76 6.55 9.58
C LYS A 118 0.71 5.65 10.18
N GLY A 119 0.93 4.34 10.10
CA GLY A 119 -0.06 3.33 10.50
C GLY A 119 0.42 2.47 11.66
N THR A 120 -0.52 2.08 12.50
CA THR A 120 -0.33 1.07 13.55
C THR A 120 -1.49 0.07 13.50
N LEU A 121 -1.24 -1.17 13.94
CA LEU A 121 -2.28 -2.18 14.08
C LEU A 121 -2.45 -2.50 15.55
N HIS A 122 -3.65 -2.27 16.06
CA HIS A 122 -4.06 -2.63 17.41
C HIS A 122 -5.19 -3.66 17.35
N SER A 123 -4.88 -4.89 17.75
CA SER A 123 -5.80 -6.03 17.66
C SER A 123 -6.33 -6.24 16.24
N ASP A 124 -7.55 -5.80 15.95
CA ASP A 124 -8.24 -5.93 14.66
C ASP A 124 -8.38 -4.59 13.90
N THR A 125 -7.78 -3.53 14.41
CA THR A 125 -7.99 -2.17 13.91
C THR A 125 -6.69 -1.51 13.46
N TRP A 126 -6.61 -1.17 12.19
CA TRP A 126 -5.57 -0.32 11.62
C TRP A 126 -5.91 1.15 11.88
N ILE A 127 -4.95 1.90 12.38
CA ILE A 127 -5.08 3.34 12.61
C ILE A 127 -3.99 4.03 11.81
N TRP A 128 -4.40 4.78 10.80
CA TRP A 128 -3.52 5.60 9.98
C TRP A 128 -3.65 7.05 10.39
N ILE A 129 -2.55 7.68 10.76
CA ILE A 129 -2.50 9.08 11.22
C ILE A 129 -1.75 9.90 10.19
N GLY A 130 -2.35 10.98 9.75
CA GLY A 130 -1.78 11.91 8.79
C GLY A 130 -2.33 13.32 8.95
N HIS A 131 -2.15 14.11 7.91
CA HIS A 131 -2.73 15.44 7.80
C HIS A 131 -3.58 15.51 6.54
N ALA A 132 -4.65 16.28 6.61
CA ALA A 132 -5.52 16.58 5.46
C ALA A 132 -5.71 18.09 5.38
N ARG A 133 -5.84 18.62 4.16
CA ARG A 133 -6.21 20.01 3.96
C ARG A 133 -7.67 20.08 3.56
N LEU A 134 -8.51 20.54 4.49
CA LEU A 134 -9.95 20.58 4.31
C LEU A 134 -10.47 22.01 4.48
N GLY A 135 -11.27 22.49 3.55
CA GLY A 135 -11.76 23.88 3.58
C GLY A 135 -10.65 24.93 3.62
N GLY A 136 -9.46 24.60 3.08
CA GLY A 136 -8.29 25.49 3.11
C GLY A 136 -7.48 25.44 4.40
N LYS A 137 -7.88 24.66 5.41
CA LYS A 137 -7.20 24.50 6.71
C LYS A 137 -6.46 23.18 6.77
N ASP A 138 -5.28 23.17 7.37
CA ASP A 138 -4.56 21.94 7.72
C ASP A 138 -5.17 21.33 8.98
N THR A 139 -5.60 20.08 8.87
CA THR A 139 -6.23 19.32 9.95
C THR A 139 -5.47 18.04 10.21
N GLN A 140 -5.49 17.55 11.44
CA GLN A 140 -5.09 16.19 11.72
C GLN A 140 -6.13 15.23 11.17
N SER A 141 -5.69 14.11 10.63
CA SER A 141 -6.58 13.09 10.09
C SER A 141 -6.27 11.70 10.65
N ARG A 142 -7.30 10.90 10.79
CA ARG A 142 -7.19 9.46 11.08
C ARG A 142 -8.06 8.68 10.11
N PHE A 143 -7.50 7.65 9.53
CA PHE A 143 -8.26 6.65 8.81
C PHE A 143 -8.19 5.34 9.59
N LEU A 144 -9.35 4.91 10.08
CA LEU A 144 -9.50 3.70 10.89
C LEU A 144 -10.08 2.61 10.01
N VAL A 145 -9.44 1.44 10.01
CA VAL A 145 -9.93 0.25 9.30
C VAL A 145 -10.05 -0.88 10.29
N LYS A 146 -11.28 -1.27 10.61
CA LYS A 146 -11.57 -2.38 11.51
C LYS A 146 -11.86 -3.65 10.71
N MET A 147 -11.01 -4.66 10.85
CA MET A 147 -11.18 -5.98 10.25
C MET A 147 -12.36 -6.69 10.94
N LEU A 148 -13.44 -6.95 10.21
CA LEU A 148 -14.62 -7.63 10.73
C LEU A 148 -14.52 -9.15 10.56
N ASN A 149 -13.94 -9.57 9.43
CA ASN A 149 -13.65 -10.96 9.10
C ASN A 149 -12.64 -10.97 7.93
N PRO A 150 -12.16 -12.13 7.44
CA PRO A 150 -11.16 -12.19 6.35
C PRO A 150 -11.56 -11.52 5.03
N THR A 151 -12.83 -11.23 4.83
CA THR A 151 -13.37 -10.68 3.57
C THR A 151 -14.18 -9.40 3.75
N CYS A 152 -14.19 -8.81 4.94
CA CYS A 152 -14.95 -7.59 5.20
C CYS A 152 -14.25 -6.73 6.25
N TYR A 153 -14.15 -5.42 6.00
CA TYR A 153 -13.76 -4.43 6.99
C TYR A 153 -14.71 -3.23 6.97
N SER A 154 -14.83 -2.55 8.09
CA SER A 154 -15.42 -1.20 8.15
C SER A 154 -14.31 -0.16 8.22
N PHE A 155 -14.60 1.04 7.74
CA PHE A 155 -13.65 2.15 7.81
C PHE A 155 -14.34 3.44 8.24
N GLN A 156 -13.53 4.33 8.83
CA GLN A 156 -13.91 5.70 9.15
C GLN A 156 -12.74 6.63 8.86
N PHE A 157 -13.04 7.76 8.23
CA PHE A 157 -12.13 8.88 8.12
C PHE A 157 -12.61 9.99 9.04
N VAL A 158 -11.77 10.34 10.00
CA VAL A 158 -12.07 11.37 10.99
C VAL A 158 -11.00 12.45 10.95
N THR A 159 -11.39 13.68 11.22
CA THR A 159 -10.50 14.85 11.24
C THR A 159 -10.66 15.67 12.51
N SER A 160 -9.61 16.42 12.84
CA SER A 160 -9.59 17.29 14.01
C SER A 160 -8.74 18.53 13.75
N GLU A 161 -9.22 19.71 14.10
CA GLU A 161 -8.45 20.96 14.08
C GLU A 161 -7.58 21.13 15.34
N ASP A 162 -8.03 20.61 16.48
CA ASP A 162 -7.40 20.79 17.80
C ASP A 162 -6.66 19.54 18.33
N GLY A 163 -6.80 18.40 17.63
CA GLY A 163 -6.25 17.10 18.03
C GLY A 163 -7.02 16.43 19.17
N ILE A 164 -8.11 17.03 19.67
CA ILE A 164 -8.93 16.55 20.80
C ILE A 164 -10.31 16.16 20.32
N SER A 165 -10.99 17.04 19.61
CA SER A 165 -12.34 16.84 19.07
C SER A 165 -12.27 16.26 17.67
N TRP A 166 -12.80 15.05 17.47
CA TRP A 166 -12.75 14.34 16.21
C TRP A 166 -14.11 14.27 15.55
N THR A 167 -14.18 14.65 14.28
CA THR A 167 -15.41 14.61 13.49
C THR A 167 -15.29 13.56 12.39
N THR A 168 -16.28 12.68 12.29
CA THR A 168 -16.38 11.71 11.19
C THR A 168 -16.76 12.45 9.90
N VAL A 169 -15.96 12.27 8.88
CA VAL A 169 -16.14 12.90 7.56
C VAL A 169 -16.62 11.87 6.54
N LEU A 170 -16.13 10.63 6.67
CA LEU A 170 -16.49 9.51 5.79
C LEU A 170 -16.50 8.22 6.61
N GLU A 171 -17.49 7.38 6.36
CA GLU A 171 -17.51 6.02 6.92
C GLU A 171 -18.10 5.03 5.93
N GLY A 172 -17.77 3.74 6.10
CA GLY A 172 -18.25 2.72 5.18
C GLY A 172 -17.74 1.32 5.49
N LYS A 173 -17.89 0.47 4.49
CA LYS A 173 -17.43 -0.92 4.49
C LYS A 173 -16.80 -1.28 3.16
N ALA A 174 -15.92 -2.26 3.21
CA ALA A 174 -15.39 -2.89 2.02
C ALA A 174 -15.53 -4.41 2.12
N ASN A 175 -15.88 -5.02 0.99
CA ASN A 175 -16.05 -6.46 0.85
C ASN A 175 -15.11 -6.99 -0.22
N LYS A 176 -14.36 -8.03 0.11
CA LYS A 176 -13.43 -8.67 -0.83
C LYS A 176 -14.21 -9.42 -1.91
N VAL A 177 -13.84 -9.18 -3.15
CA VAL A 177 -14.37 -9.94 -4.30
C VAL A 177 -13.68 -11.30 -4.32
N LYS A 178 -14.47 -12.35 -4.60
CA LYS A 178 -13.97 -13.73 -4.73
C LYS A 178 -13.27 -13.95 -6.06
#